data_e60bb46fd0966a85958a7f656f2de436
#
_entry.id   e60bb46fd0966a85958a7f656f2de436
#
_cell.length_a   1.000
_cell.length_b   1.000
_cell.length_c   1.000
_cell.angle_alpha   90.00
_cell.angle_beta   90.00
_cell.angle_gamma   90.00
#
_symmetry.space_group_name_H-M   'P 1'
#
loop_
_entity.id
_entity.type
_entity.pdbx_description
1 polymer ?
#
loop_
_entity_poly.entity_id
_entity_poly.type
_entity_poly.pdbx_seq_one_letter_code
_entity_poly.pdbx_strand_id
1 'polypeptide(L)'
;MRKIRQSVLMGLLIFSSLAYTACSTNKLVYPGSRMEIPDAACGYPEQLITIPAEDGTQLRGWFFNRGANTPLVVMYGGNAMNVGQFANLAASDPTRSYLLMNYRGYGGSTGTPDEKAIVADAKLSIRYARNCMGNPTAQLYLVGFSLGSGVATQLATTESPAGLILVCPFDSMTTVACNVVPFFPRLLPLDTWQNVKYAPQVTCSVTIMRANYDDVIPADSTEKLIRAFRTPPVVRNYPANHNNIFSAVGFNNDLLQAMPVTAGCQFDF
;
A
#
# COMPACT_ATOMS: atom_id res chain seq x y z
N MET A 1 -49.65 -6.77 -12.92
CA MET A 1 -48.82 -7.60 -12.05
C MET A 1 -47.72 -8.39 -12.79
N ARG A 2 -47.97 -8.96 -13.97
CA ARG A 2 -46.95 -9.75 -14.74
C ARG A 2 -45.72 -8.90 -15.21
N LYS A 3 -45.94 -7.65 -15.67
CA LYS A 3 -44.85 -6.76 -16.16
C LYS A 3 -43.90 -6.28 -15.02
N ILE A 4 -44.45 -6.06 -13.82
CA ILE A 4 -43.62 -5.64 -12.67
C ILE A 4 -42.72 -6.78 -12.20
N ARG A 5 -43.19 -8.03 -12.22
CA ARG A 5 -42.37 -9.20 -11.88
C ARG A 5 -41.23 -9.43 -12.86
N GLN A 6 -41.45 -9.20 -14.16
CA GLN A 6 -40.40 -9.35 -15.17
C GLN A 6 -39.30 -8.27 -15.04
N SER A 7 -39.69 -7.02 -14.72
CA SER A 7 -38.72 -5.93 -14.49
C SER A 7 -37.88 -6.13 -13.24
N VAL A 8 -38.46 -6.66 -12.17
CA VAL A 8 -37.74 -6.99 -10.93
C VAL A 8 -36.80 -8.18 -11.13
N LEU A 9 -37.23 -9.21 -11.88
CA LEU A 9 -36.39 -10.37 -12.18
C LEU A 9 -35.21 -10.00 -13.09
N MET A 10 -35.43 -9.12 -14.08
CA MET A 10 -34.39 -8.63 -14.97
C MET A 10 -33.41 -7.71 -14.22
N GLY A 11 -33.88 -6.87 -13.29
CA GLY A 11 -33.04 -6.08 -12.40
C GLY A 11 -32.16 -6.94 -11.49
N LEU A 12 -32.70 -8.02 -10.93
CA LEU A 12 -31.93 -8.96 -10.09
C LEU A 12 -30.88 -9.76 -10.89
N LEU A 13 -31.19 -10.14 -12.14
CA LEU A 13 -30.25 -10.82 -13.02
C LEU A 13 -29.12 -9.91 -13.48
N ILE A 14 -29.40 -8.63 -13.75
CA ILE A 14 -28.39 -7.64 -14.11
C ILE A 14 -27.50 -7.34 -12.88
N PHE A 15 -28.09 -7.22 -11.68
CA PHE A 15 -27.33 -7.00 -10.46
C PHE A 15 -26.45 -8.20 -10.09
N SER A 16 -26.93 -9.43 -10.28
CA SER A 16 -26.15 -10.64 -10.03
C SER A 16 -25.02 -10.83 -11.07
N SER A 17 -25.24 -10.47 -12.33
CA SER A 17 -24.21 -10.51 -13.37
C SER A 17 -23.13 -9.45 -13.17
N LEU A 18 -23.50 -8.23 -12.74
CA LEU A 18 -22.56 -7.17 -12.39
C LEU A 18 -21.73 -7.52 -11.15
N ALA A 19 -22.35 -8.10 -10.12
CA ALA A 19 -21.63 -8.55 -8.92
C ALA A 19 -20.68 -9.71 -9.23
N TYR A 20 -21.08 -10.66 -10.07
CA TYR A 20 -20.22 -11.75 -10.53
C TYR A 20 -19.05 -11.27 -11.39
N THR A 21 -19.29 -10.26 -12.25
CA THR A 21 -18.24 -9.64 -13.08
C THR A 21 -17.26 -8.84 -12.19
N ALA A 22 -17.73 -8.10 -11.20
CA ALA A 22 -16.88 -7.36 -10.27
C ALA A 22 -15.98 -8.29 -9.44
N CYS A 23 -16.52 -9.39 -8.90
CA CYS A 23 -15.75 -10.39 -8.18
C CYS A 23 -14.74 -11.13 -9.08
N SER A 24 -15.03 -11.28 -10.37
CA SER A 24 -14.13 -11.87 -11.37
C SER A 24 -13.01 -10.92 -11.79
N THR A 25 -13.29 -9.61 -11.87
CA THR A 25 -12.31 -8.60 -12.29
C THR A 25 -11.33 -8.23 -11.19
N ASN A 26 -11.73 -8.25 -9.92
CA ASN A 26 -10.82 -8.05 -8.79
C ASN A 26 -9.70 -9.12 -8.74
N LYS A 27 -9.98 -10.34 -9.23
CA LYS A 27 -8.95 -11.39 -9.38
C LYS A 27 -7.88 -11.06 -10.42
N LEU A 28 -8.14 -10.13 -11.35
CA LEU A 28 -7.14 -9.63 -12.31
C LEU A 28 -6.28 -8.53 -11.67
N VAL A 29 -6.89 -7.69 -10.83
CA VAL A 29 -6.18 -6.62 -10.11
C VAL A 29 -5.29 -7.19 -9.01
N TYR A 30 -5.73 -8.26 -8.33
CA TYR A 30 -5.04 -8.86 -7.17
C TYR A 30 -4.62 -10.31 -7.43
N PRO A 31 -3.69 -10.57 -8.35
CA PRO A 31 -3.20 -11.94 -8.60
C PRO A 31 -2.43 -12.50 -7.41
N GLY A 32 -1.85 -11.64 -6.58
CA GLY A 32 -1.07 -12.03 -5.40
C GLY A 32 -1.87 -12.76 -4.33
N SER A 33 -3.20 -12.60 -4.30
CA SER A 33 -4.08 -13.37 -3.42
C SER A 33 -4.05 -14.90 -3.70
N ARG A 34 -3.42 -15.32 -4.80
CA ARG A 34 -3.24 -16.72 -5.19
C ARG A 34 -1.81 -17.23 -5.01
N MET A 35 -0.87 -16.34 -4.65
CA MET A 35 0.53 -16.66 -4.50
C MET A 35 0.84 -16.81 -3.01
N GLU A 36 0.98 -18.04 -2.56
CA GLU A 36 1.41 -18.33 -1.21
C GLU A 36 2.93 -18.21 -1.11
N ILE A 37 3.41 -17.07 -0.62
CA ILE A 37 4.77 -16.97 -0.08
C ILE A 37 4.63 -17.26 1.41
N PRO A 38 5.17 -18.38 1.93
CA PRO A 38 5.04 -18.73 3.34
C PRO A 38 5.65 -17.64 4.22
N ASP A 39 4.96 -17.24 5.28
CA ASP A 39 5.48 -16.27 6.27
C ASP A 39 6.80 -16.74 6.88
N ALA A 40 6.97 -18.07 7.04
CA ALA A 40 8.20 -18.66 7.52
C ALA A 40 9.43 -18.32 6.64
N ALA A 41 9.24 -18.06 5.34
CA ALA A 41 10.32 -17.68 4.45
C ALA A 41 10.80 -16.23 4.68
N CYS A 42 10.00 -15.40 5.38
CA CYS A 42 10.34 -14.00 5.67
C CYS A 42 11.15 -13.81 6.97
N GLY A 43 11.30 -14.86 7.78
CA GLY A 43 12.00 -14.78 9.08
C GLY A 43 11.22 -14.03 10.17
N TYR A 44 11.87 -13.82 11.31
CA TYR A 44 11.35 -13.04 12.46
C TYR A 44 9.98 -13.51 12.97
N PRO A 45 9.81 -14.78 13.33
CA PRO A 45 8.53 -15.32 13.79
C PRO A 45 8.02 -14.66 15.07
N GLU A 46 8.91 -14.14 15.92
CA GLU A 46 8.60 -13.43 17.16
C GLU A 46 7.99 -12.04 16.93
N GLN A 47 8.14 -11.48 15.73
CA GLN A 47 7.54 -10.21 15.33
C GLN A 47 6.23 -10.39 14.55
N LEU A 48 5.87 -11.65 14.25
CA LEU A 48 4.65 -11.96 13.50
C LEU A 48 3.42 -11.64 14.35
N ILE A 49 2.49 -10.86 13.78
CA ILE A 49 1.24 -10.46 14.42
C ILE A 49 0.04 -10.84 13.56
N THR A 50 -1.10 -10.93 14.22
CA THR A 50 -2.41 -11.07 13.56
C THR A 50 -3.36 -10.02 14.13
N ILE A 51 -4.01 -9.25 13.26
CA ILE A 51 -4.97 -8.22 13.63
C ILE A 51 -6.34 -8.64 13.08
N PRO A 52 -7.35 -8.86 13.93
CA PRO A 52 -8.71 -9.14 13.47
C PRO A 52 -9.36 -7.86 12.96
N ALA A 53 -9.86 -7.89 11.72
CA ALA A 53 -10.72 -6.85 11.17
C ALA A 53 -12.18 -7.04 11.61
N GLU A 54 -13.00 -5.98 11.48
CA GLU A 54 -14.40 -5.98 11.94
C GLU A 54 -15.27 -7.04 11.23
N ASP A 55 -14.91 -7.41 10.00
CA ASP A 55 -15.61 -8.44 9.21
C ASP A 55 -15.10 -9.87 9.47
N GLY A 56 -14.24 -10.06 10.48
CA GLY A 56 -13.64 -11.35 10.83
C GLY A 56 -12.40 -11.72 10.03
N THR A 57 -11.99 -10.89 9.05
CA THR A 57 -10.74 -11.10 8.33
C THR A 57 -9.55 -11.06 9.28
N GLN A 58 -8.64 -12.01 9.18
CA GLN A 58 -7.40 -12.05 9.95
C GLN A 58 -6.28 -11.45 9.11
N LEU A 59 -5.82 -10.26 9.49
CA LEU A 59 -4.71 -9.57 8.81
C LEU A 59 -3.39 -10.02 9.46
N ARG A 60 -2.46 -10.49 8.65
CA ARG A 60 -1.20 -11.04 9.13
C ARG A 60 0.00 -10.22 8.63
N GLY A 61 0.98 -10.00 9.52
CA GLY A 61 2.13 -9.17 9.20
C GLY A 61 3.17 -9.17 10.30
N TRP A 62 4.14 -8.27 10.26
CA TRP A 62 5.21 -8.14 11.25
C TRP A 62 5.18 -6.78 11.90
N PHE A 63 5.43 -6.73 13.20
CA PHE A 63 5.53 -5.50 13.95
C PHE A 63 6.82 -5.43 14.77
N PHE A 64 7.75 -4.62 14.31
CA PHE A 64 8.99 -4.30 15.02
C PHE A 64 8.77 -3.08 15.91
N ASN A 65 8.29 -3.30 17.14
CA ASN A 65 8.00 -2.24 18.10
C ASN A 65 9.29 -1.83 18.83
N ARG A 66 9.68 -0.57 18.67
CA ARG A 66 10.85 0.05 19.34
C ARG A 66 10.44 1.00 20.47
N GLY A 67 9.15 1.03 20.82
CA GLY A 67 8.60 1.81 21.92
C GLY A 67 8.00 3.16 21.53
N ALA A 68 7.39 3.83 22.51
CA ALA A 68 6.55 5.01 22.34
C ALA A 68 7.29 6.24 21.73
N ASN A 69 8.59 6.33 21.91
CA ASN A 69 9.38 7.51 21.51
C ASN A 69 9.95 7.39 20.08
N THR A 70 9.61 6.33 19.36
CA THR A 70 10.09 6.13 17.98
C THR A 70 9.00 6.51 16.97
N PRO A 71 9.38 7.00 15.78
CA PRO A 71 8.45 7.11 14.66
C PRO A 71 7.90 5.74 14.26
N LEU A 72 6.65 5.71 13.80
CA LEU A 72 6.04 4.53 13.19
C LEU A 72 6.18 4.61 11.68
N VAL A 73 6.82 3.63 11.08
CA VAL A 73 6.89 3.43 9.62
C VAL A 73 5.93 2.30 9.26
N VAL A 74 4.99 2.56 8.35
CA VAL A 74 4.10 1.52 7.83
C VAL A 74 4.42 1.30 6.36
N MET A 75 4.74 0.05 6.00
CA MET A 75 5.14 -0.33 4.65
C MET A 75 4.07 -1.18 3.99
N TYR A 76 3.66 -0.77 2.80
CA TYR A 76 2.68 -1.45 1.94
C TYR A 76 3.38 -2.03 0.73
N GLY A 77 3.27 -3.35 0.57
CA GLY A 77 3.93 -4.10 -0.51
C GLY A 77 3.30 -3.87 -1.89
N GLY A 78 3.99 -4.36 -2.91
CA GLY A 78 3.48 -4.43 -4.26
C GLY A 78 2.44 -5.53 -4.44
N ASN A 79 1.88 -5.61 -5.65
CA ASN A 79 1.02 -6.70 -6.03
C ASN A 79 1.83 -8.02 -6.08
N ALA A 80 1.22 -9.14 -5.67
CA ALA A 80 1.89 -10.44 -5.57
C ALA A 80 3.10 -10.49 -4.61
N MET A 81 3.19 -9.57 -3.66
CA MET A 81 4.31 -9.48 -2.71
C MET A 81 3.85 -9.85 -1.30
N ASN A 82 4.59 -10.73 -0.62
CA ASN A 82 4.53 -10.84 0.83
C ASN A 82 5.40 -9.72 1.43
N VAL A 83 4.77 -8.84 2.21
CA VAL A 83 5.43 -7.64 2.77
C VAL A 83 6.54 -7.98 3.76
N GLY A 84 6.59 -9.20 4.28
CA GLY A 84 7.68 -9.70 5.11
C GLY A 84 9.06 -9.67 4.44
N GLN A 85 9.12 -9.49 3.11
CA GLN A 85 10.38 -9.25 2.40
C GLN A 85 11.10 -7.96 2.88
N PHE A 86 10.40 -7.03 3.52
CA PHE A 86 10.98 -5.85 4.16
C PHE A 86 11.46 -6.10 5.61
N ALA A 87 11.29 -7.31 6.15
CA ALA A 87 11.59 -7.60 7.55
C ALA A 87 13.07 -7.37 7.91
N ASN A 88 14.00 -7.69 7.00
CA ASN A 88 15.42 -7.43 7.22
C ASN A 88 15.74 -5.92 7.34
N LEU A 89 15.10 -5.09 6.53
CA LEU A 89 15.23 -3.63 6.64
C LEU A 89 14.70 -3.16 8.00
N ALA A 90 13.51 -3.60 8.39
CA ALA A 90 12.88 -3.25 9.66
C ALA A 90 13.70 -3.72 10.87
N ALA A 91 14.28 -4.92 10.81
CA ALA A 91 15.11 -5.47 11.86
C ALA A 91 16.43 -4.71 12.04
N SER A 92 17.02 -4.24 10.93
CA SER A 92 18.31 -3.54 10.93
C SER A 92 18.23 -2.08 11.39
N ASP A 93 17.04 -1.49 11.46
CA ASP A 93 16.84 -0.11 11.94
C ASP A 93 16.31 -0.09 13.39
N PRO A 94 17.16 0.25 14.38
CA PRO A 94 16.74 0.33 15.78
C PRO A 94 16.03 1.65 16.13
N THR A 95 15.99 2.62 15.21
CA THR A 95 15.56 4.00 15.49
C THR A 95 14.09 4.24 15.19
N ARG A 96 13.42 3.32 14.49
CA ARG A 96 12.01 3.42 14.09
C ARG A 96 11.28 2.12 14.40
N SER A 97 10.00 2.21 14.74
CA SER A 97 9.08 1.08 14.76
C SER A 97 8.54 0.82 13.35
N TYR A 98 8.45 -0.44 12.94
CA TYR A 98 7.98 -0.83 11.61
C TYR A 98 6.77 -1.72 11.68
N LEU A 99 5.72 -1.37 10.95
CA LEU A 99 4.56 -2.22 10.71
C LEU A 99 4.55 -2.66 9.24
N LEU A 100 4.66 -3.95 9.02
CA LEU A 100 4.62 -4.60 7.71
C LEU A 100 3.35 -5.44 7.67
N MET A 101 2.31 -5.01 6.95
CA MET A 101 1.02 -5.69 6.94
C MET A 101 0.71 -6.24 5.55
N ASN A 102 0.50 -7.55 5.43
CA ASN A 102 -0.05 -8.14 4.22
C ASN A 102 -1.50 -7.68 4.02
N TYR A 103 -1.87 -7.43 2.78
CA TYR A 103 -3.28 -7.18 2.44
C TYR A 103 -4.13 -8.41 2.76
N ARG A 104 -5.43 -8.21 2.95
CA ARG A 104 -6.38 -9.32 3.01
C ARG A 104 -6.23 -10.21 1.77
N GLY A 105 -6.21 -11.54 1.95
CA GLY A 105 -5.96 -12.51 0.88
C GLY A 105 -4.51 -12.61 0.40
N TYR A 106 -3.53 -11.94 1.06
CA TYR A 106 -2.10 -12.02 0.75
C TYR A 106 -1.32 -12.60 1.94
N GLY A 107 -0.22 -13.30 1.65
CA GLY A 107 0.56 -13.97 2.68
C GLY A 107 -0.33 -14.85 3.55
N GLY A 108 -0.21 -14.75 4.88
CA GLY A 108 -1.07 -15.46 5.81
C GLY A 108 -2.39 -14.76 6.15
N SER A 109 -2.73 -13.61 5.52
CA SER A 109 -3.98 -12.91 5.74
C SER A 109 -5.15 -13.61 5.06
N THR A 110 -6.32 -13.69 5.75
CA THR A 110 -7.56 -14.23 5.18
C THR A 110 -8.34 -13.15 4.40
N GLY A 111 -9.52 -13.48 3.90
CA GLY A 111 -10.42 -12.57 3.22
C GLY A 111 -10.15 -12.40 1.72
N THR A 112 -10.88 -11.48 1.10
CA THR A 112 -10.78 -11.17 -0.34
C THR A 112 -10.42 -9.71 -0.50
N PRO A 113 -9.37 -9.38 -1.30
CA PRO A 113 -8.92 -8.01 -1.49
C PRO A 113 -9.89 -7.20 -2.35
N ASP A 114 -10.13 -5.97 -1.93
CA ASP A 114 -10.71 -4.87 -2.69
C ASP A 114 -10.15 -3.54 -2.16
N GLU A 115 -10.19 -2.50 -2.97
CA GLU A 115 -9.58 -1.20 -2.65
C GLU A 115 -10.10 -0.61 -1.33
N LYS A 116 -11.41 -0.61 -1.13
CA LYS A 116 -12.05 -0.03 0.07
C LYS A 116 -11.68 -0.80 1.33
N ALA A 117 -11.72 -2.12 1.26
CA ALA A 117 -11.40 -2.99 2.39
C ALA A 117 -9.91 -2.92 2.75
N ILE A 118 -9.01 -2.91 1.75
CA ILE A 118 -7.56 -2.75 1.98
C ILE A 118 -7.26 -1.42 2.68
N VAL A 119 -7.89 -0.31 2.27
CA VAL A 119 -7.69 0.99 2.93
C VAL A 119 -8.25 0.99 4.36
N ALA A 120 -9.37 0.35 4.61
CA ALA A 120 -9.93 0.20 5.97
C ALA A 120 -9.01 -0.64 6.87
N ASP A 121 -8.49 -1.75 6.38
CA ASP A 121 -7.53 -2.61 7.08
C ASP A 121 -6.24 -1.85 7.41
N ALA A 122 -5.76 -1.05 6.49
CA ALA A 122 -4.57 -0.25 6.69
C ALA A 122 -4.75 0.78 7.80
N LYS A 123 -5.90 1.46 7.88
CA LYS A 123 -6.25 2.36 8.99
C LYS A 123 -6.33 1.63 10.32
N LEU A 124 -6.98 0.45 10.34
CA LEU A 124 -7.05 -0.39 11.53
C LEU A 124 -5.64 -0.77 12.02
N SER A 125 -4.77 -1.16 11.10
CA SER A 125 -3.40 -1.60 11.41
C SER A 125 -2.54 -0.46 11.97
N ILE A 126 -2.68 0.77 11.46
CA ILE A 126 -2.01 1.96 12.02
C ILE A 126 -2.48 2.20 13.47
N ARG A 127 -3.79 2.17 13.72
CA ARG A 127 -4.32 2.35 15.09
C ARG A 127 -3.82 1.27 16.04
N TYR A 128 -3.81 0.01 15.60
CA TYR A 128 -3.27 -1.11 16.36
C TYR A 128 -1.81 -0.87 16.76
N ALA A 129 -0.94 -0.54 15.79
CA ALA A 129 0.48 -0.31 16.05
C ALA A 129 0.70 0.86 17.02
N ARG A 130 0.02 1.98 16.85
CA ARG A 130 0.10 3.14 17.74
C ARG A 130 -0.32 2.79 19.18
N ASN A 131 -1.38 2.00 19.34
CA ASN A 131 -1.83 1.53 20.65
C ASN A 131 -0.78 0.61 21.31
N CYS A 132 -0.21 -0.34 20.56
CA CYS A 132 0.84 -1.23 21.05
C CYS A 132 2.13 -0.49 21.39
N MET A 133 2.43 0.63 20.72
CA MET A 133 3.55 1.52 21.09
C MET A 133 3.28 2.35 22.34
N GLY A 134 2.02 2.45 22.80
CA GLY A 134 1.63 3.35 23.86
C GLY A 134 1.66 4.84 23.45
N ASN A 135 1.66 5.14 22.15
CA ASN A 135 1.67 6.51 21.63
C ASN A 135 0.69 6.65 20.43
N PRO A 136 -0.55 7.08 20.70
CA PRO A 136 -1.57 7.24 19.65
C PRO A 136 -1.24 8.35 18.64
N THR A 137 -0.33 9.24 18.96
CA THR A 137 0.12 10.36 18.13
C THR A 137 1.54 10.17 17.59
N ALA A 138 2.10 8.95 17.66
CA ALA A 138 3.43 8.67 17.12
C ALA A 138 3.58 9.23 15.71
N GLN A 139 4.72 9.87 15.44
CA GLN A 139 5.06 10.38 14.12
C GLN A 139 4.97 9.24 13.09
N LEU A 140 4.20 9.43 12.03
CA LEU A 140 3.88 8.40 11.04
C LEU A 140 4.61 8.66 9.73
N TYR A 141 5.23 7.64 9.18
CA TYR A 141 5.71 7.59 7.81
C TYR A 141 5.00 6.49 7.06
N LEU A 142 4.51 6.79 5.85
CA LEU A 142 3.86 5.83 4.97
C LEU A 142 4.79 5.52 3.78
N VAL A 143 5.12 4.26 3.60
CA VAL A 143 5.93 3.78 2.48
C VAL A 143 5.08 2.86 1.64
N GLY A 144 4.95 3.14 0.35
CA GLY A 144 4.16 2.31 -0.57
C GLY A 144 4.92 1.94 -1.84
N PHE A 145 5.06 0.64 -2.10
CA PHE A 145 5.65 0.12 -3.32
C PHE A 145 4.58 -0.33 -4.31
N SER A 146 4.64 0.12 -5.56
CA SER A 146 3.75 -0.32 -6.65
C SER A 146 2.27 -0.20 -6.22
N LEU A 147 1.50 -1.28 -6.10
CA LEU A 147 0.14 -1.28 -5.55
C LEU A 147 0.06 -0.52 -4.21
N GLY A 148 1.04 -0.73 -3.34
CA GLY A 148 1.12 -0.05 -2.04
C GLY A 148 1.23 1.46 -2.13
N SER A 149 1.68 2.02 -3.25
CA SER A 149 1.66 3.46 -3.48
C SER A 149 0.24 4.02 -3.52
N GLY A 150 -0.72 3.22 -4.02
CA GLY A 150 -2.14 3.55 -3.98
C GLY A 150 -2.68 3.60 -2.56
N VAL A 151 -2.37 2.59 -1.76
CA VAL A 151 -2.77 2.52 -0.35
C VAL A 151 -2.19 3.70 0.44
N ALA A 152 -0.88 3.91 0.34
CA ALA A 152 -0.18 4.97 1.07
C ALA A 152 -0.67 6.37 0.68
N THR A 153 -0.94 6.62 -0.62
CA THR A 153 -1.44 7.91 -1.10
C THR A 153 -2.84 8.22 -0.54
N GLN A 154 -3.75 7.23 -0.53
CA GLN A 154 -5.09 7.42 0.05
C GLN A 154 -5.01 7.66 1.56
N LEU A 155 -4.21 6.90 2.29
CA LEU A 155 -4.03 7.08 3.74
C LEU A 155 -3.44 8.43 4.07
N ALA A 156 -2.52 8.95 3.27
CA ALA A 156 -1.90 10.26 3.50
C ALA A 156 -2.91 11.41 3.50
N THR A 157 -4.09 11.23 2.92
CA THR A 157 -5.17 12.24 2.94
C THR A 157 -5.95 12.27 4.27
N THR A 158 -5.86 11.23 5.10
CA THR A 158 -6.66 11.09 6.33
C THR A 158 -5.84 10.86 7.60
N GLU A 159 -4.65 10.26 7.49
CA GLU A 159 -3.82 9.90 8.65
C GLU A 159 -2.76 10.96 9.00
N SER A 160 -2.65 12.02 8.19
CA SER A 160 -1.70 13.14 8.38
C SER A 160 -0.26 12.67 8.70
N PRO A 161 0.38 11.87 7.84
CA PRO A 161 1.74 11.41 8.09
C PRO A 161 2.74 12.57 8.04
N ALA A 162 3.90 12.40 8.69
CA ALA A 162 5.03 13.31 8.57
C ALA A 162 5.72 13.24 7.20
N GLY A 163 5.62 12.08 6.55
CA GLY A 163 6.14 11.88 5.19
C GLY A 163 5.48 10.71 4.47
N LEU A 164 5.39 10.86 3.15
CA LEU A 164 4.89 9.85 2.22
C LEU A 164 6.01 9.46 1.25
N ILE A 165 6.37 8.20 1.23
CA ILE A 165 7.41 7.66 0.36
C ILE A 165 6.78 6.69 -0.61
N LEU A 166 6.87 6.98 -1.90
CA LEU A 166 6.26 6.20 -2.97
C LEU A 166 7.36 5.59 -3.85
N VAL A 167 7.39 4.27 -3.90
CA VAL A 167 8.37 3.51 -4.69
C VAL A 167 7.67 2.95 -5.92
N CYS A 168 8.16 3.28 -7.12
CA CYS A 168 7.56 2.92 -8.41
C CYS A 168 6.05 3.19 -8.46
N PRO A 169 5.57 4.42 -8.14
CA PRO A 169 4.16 4.73 -8.07
C PRO A 169 3.55 4.95 -9.45
N PHE A 170 2.22 4.82 -9.51
CA PHE A 170 1.41 4.98 -10.72
C PHE A 170 0.29 6.02 -10.54
N ASP A 171 -0.23 6.55 -11.64
CA ASP A 171 -1.37 7.49 -11.67
C ASP A 171 -2.71 6.80 -11.35
N SER A 172 -2.95 5.64 -11.98
CA SER A 172 -4.13 4.81 -11.76
C SER A 172 -3.88 3.35 -12.15
N MET A 173 -4.58 2.42 -11.51
CA MET A 173 -4.51 1.00 -11.88
C MET A 173 -5.00 0.76 -13.31
N THR A 174 -5.93 1.58 -13.80
CA THR A 174 -6.39 1.50 -15.18
C THR A 174 -5.24 1.74 -16.18
N THR A 175 -4.36 2.71 -15.92
CA THR A 175 -3.18 2.96 -16.77
C THR A 175 -2.25 1.76 -16.77
N VAL A 176 -1.98 1.18 -15.60
CA VAL A 176 -1.13 0.00 -15.45
C VAL A 176 -1.73 -1.20 -16.19
N ALA A 177 -3.03 -1.47 -16.01
CA ALA A 177 -3.72 -2.56 -16.69
C ALA A 177 -3.69 -2.42 -18.22
N CYS A 178 -3.90 -1.21 -18.73
CA CYS A 178 -3.82 -0.94 -20.18
C CYS A 178 -2.41 -1.12 -20.75
N ASN A 179 -1.37 -0.94 -19.93
CA ASN A 179 0.01 -1.17 -20.36
C ASN A 179 0.37 -2.65 -20.40
N VAL A 180 -0.11 -3.42 -19.42
CA VAL A 180 0.22 -4.86 -19.29
C VAL A 180 -0.65 -5.75 -20.18
N VAL A 181 -1.93 -5.39 -20.38
CA VAL A 181 -2.90 -6.18 -21.15
C VAL A 181 -3.30 -5.44 -22.41
N PRO A 182 -2.87 -5.87 -23.61
CA PRO A 182 -3.32 -5.28 -24.88
C PRO A 182 -4.84 -5.29 -24.98
N PHE A 183 -5.42 -4.19 -25.45
CA PHE A 183 -6.87 -4.03 -25.64
C PHE A 183 -7.70 -4.14 -24.35
N PHE A 184 -7.12 -3.83 -23.19
CA PHE A 184 -7.81 -3.88 -21.91
C PHE A 184 -9.11 -3.05 -21.95
N PRO A 185 -10.29 -3.63 -21.62
CA PRO A 185 -11.56 -2.91 -21.68
C PRO A 185 -11.63 -1.89 -20.53
N ARG A 186 -11.47 -0.59 -20.84
CA ARG A 186 -11.50 0.52 -19.86
C ARG A 186 -12.81 0.66 -19.07
N LEU A 187 -13.86 -0.05 -19.51
CA LEU A 187 -15.20 -0.02 -18.90
C LEU A 187 -15.41 -1.13 -17.86
N LEU A 188 -14.44 -2.01 -17.64
CA LEU A 188 -14.57 -3.03 -16.60
C LEU A 188 -14.58 -2.37 -15.22
N PRO A 189 -15.49 -2.79 -14.32
CA PRO A 189 -15.51 -2.34 -12.93
C PRO A 189 -14.31 -2.94 -12.21
N LEU A 190 -13.20 -2.21 -12.19
CA LEU A 190 -11.97 -2.54 -11.47
C LEU A 190 -11.82 -1.60 -10.29
N ASP A 191 -11.14 -2.08 -9.27
CA ASP A 191 -10.51 -1.21 -8.29
C ASP A 191 -9.48 -0.34 -9.01
N THR A 192 -9.74 0.96 -9.05
CA THR A 192 -9.04 1.86 -9.98
C THR A 192 -7.80 2.49 -9.39
N TRP A 193 -7.65 2.49 -8.06
CA TRP A 193 -6.51 3.09 -7.35
C TRP A 193 -6.10 4.42 -8.00
N GLN A 194 -7.04 5.38 -8.07
CA GLN A 194 -6.83 6.64 -8.78
C GLN A 194 -5.98 7.61 -7.96
N ASN A 195 -4.67 7.38 -7.89
CA ASN A 195 -3.75 8.15 -7.07
C ASN A 195 -3.74 9.64 -7.42
N VAL A 196 -3.93 9.98 -8.70
CA VAL A 196 -4.05 11.39 -9.15
C VAL A 196 -5.21 12.16 -8.52
N LYS A 197 -6.27 11.50 -8.05
CA LYS A 197 -7.38 12.15 -7.35
C LYS A 197 -7.05 12.48 -5.90
N TYR A 198 -6.18 11.70 -5.28
CA TYR A 198 -5.79 11.85 -3.87
C TYR A 198 -4.56 12.73 -3.71
N ALA A 199 -3.63 12.69 -4.67
CA ALA A 199 -2.38 13.43 -4.63
C ALA A 199 -2.54 14.94 -4.30
N PRO A 200 -3.54 15.70 -4.85
CA PRO A 200 -3.75 17.10 -4.50
C PRO A 200 -4.15 17.34 -3.04
N GLN A 201 -4.61 16.31 -2.34
CA GLN A 201 -5.06 16.38 -0.94
C GLN A 201 -3.95 16.05 0.06
N VAL A 202 -2.82 15.51 -0.41
CA VAL A 202 -1.67 15.19 0.42
C VAL A 202 -0.96 16.48 0.83
N THR A 203 -0.78 16.65 2.14
CA THR A 203 -0.20 17.89 2.72
C THR A 203 1.19 17.70 3.30
N CYS A 204 1.62 16.45 3.51
CA CYS A 204 2.95 16.13 4.01
C CYS A 204 4.02 16.20 2.91
N SER A 205 5.29 16.10 3.32
CA SER A 205 6.41 15.91 2.37
C SER A 205 6.25 14.59 1.61
N VAL A 206 6.53 14.62 0.29
CA VAL A 206 6.45 13.43 -0.57
C VAL A 206 7.82 13.17 -1.20
N THR A 207 8.28 11.92 -1.10
CA THR A 207 9.45 11.42 -1.82
C THR A 207 9.01 10.33 -2.79
N ILE A 208 9.39 10.46 -4.05
CA ILE A 208 9.16 9.44 -5.09
C ILE A 208 10.50 8.79 -5.45
N MET A 209 10.56 7.48 -5.30
CA MET A 209 11.70 6.65 -5.67
C MET A 209 11.35 5.88 -6.94
N ARG A 210 12.01 6.22 -8.05
CA ARG A 210 11.66 5.75 -9.40
C ARG A 210 12.75 4.87 -10.00
N ALA A 211 12.33 3.74 -10.57
CA ALA A 211 13.20 2.89 -11.38
C ALA A 211 13.29 3.47 -12.81
N ASN A 212 14.52 3.68 -13.32
CA ASN A 212 14.72 4.25 -14.66
C ASN A 212 14.31 3.30 -15.79
N TYR A 213 14.28 2.00 -15.50
CA TYR A 213 13.95 0.92 -16.44
C TYR A 213 12.72 0.16 -15.96
N ASP A 214 11.73 0.89 -15.40
CA ASP A 214 10.47 0.28 -14.92
C ASP A 214 9.72 -0.32 -16.11
N ASP A 215 9.58 -1.65 -16.09
CA ASP A 215 8.94 -2.46 -17.13
C ASP A 215 7.47 -2.75 -16.83
N VAL A 216 6.97 -2.32 -15.66
CA VAL A 216 5.58 -2.50 -15.19
C VAL A 216 4.81 -1.19 -15.24
N ILE A 217 5.38 -0.13 -14.63
CA ILE A 217 4.74 1.19 -14.54
C ILE A 217 5.26 2.08 -15.67
N PRO A 218 4.40 2.55 -16.59
CA PRO A 218 4.82 3.48 -17.63
C PRO A 218 5.36 4.78 -17.02
N ALA A 219 6.46 5.30 -17.55
CA ALA A 219 7.07 6.55 -17.07
C ALA A 219 6.07 7.72 -17.04
N ASP A 220 5.21 7.83 -18.06
CA ASP A 220 4.14 8.84 -18.12
C ASP A 220 3.13 8.75 -16.98
N SER A 221 2.89 7.54 -16.46
CA SER A 221 2.00 7.33 -15.31
C SER A 221 2.58 7.96 -14.05
N THR A 222 3.86 7.70 -13.76
CA THR A 222 4.57 8.33 -12.64
C THR A 222 4.64 9.86 -12.82
N GLU A 223 4.93 10.35 -14.01
CA GLU A 223 4.98 11.79 -14.30
C GLU A 223 3.63 12.50 -14.09
N LYS A 224 2.52 11.86 -14.47
CA LYS A 224 1.17 12.39 -14.19
C LYS A 224 0.92 12.48 -12.70
N LEU A 225 1.32 11.47 -11.94
CA LEU A 225 1.16 11.49 -10.49
C LEU A 225 2.02 12.59 -9.84
N ILE A 226 3.28 12.75 -10.25
CA ILE A 226 4.17 13.82 -9.77
C ILE A 226 3.51 15.19 -9.93
N ARG A 227 2.96 15.48 -11.11
CA ARG A 227 2.30 16.76 -11.40
C ARG A 227 0.98 16.98 -10.64
N ALA A 228 0.37 15.90 -10.14
CA ALA A 228 -0.88 15.98 -9.40
C ALA A 228 -0.68 16.43 -7.94
N PHE A 229 0.50 16.27 -7.36
CA PHE A 229 0.77 16.76 -6.02
C PHE A 229 0.79 18.30 -6.00
N ARG A 230 0.16 18.89 -4.98
CA ARG A 230 0.14 20.35 -4.79
C ARG A 230 1.53 20.92 -4.52
N THR A 231 2.31 20.22 -3.69
CA THR A 231 3.72 20.51 -3.44
C THR A 231 4.56 19.53 -4.23
N PRO A 232 5.50 19.99 -5.08
CA PRO A 232 6.34 19.11 -5.87
C PRO A 232 7.07 18.07 -5.01
N PRO A 233 6.97 16.76 -5.31
CA PRO A 233 7.72 15.74 -4.60
C PRO A 233 9.22 15.83 -4.82
N VAL A 234 10.01 15.35 -3.84
CA VAL A 234 11.42 15.02 -4.06
C VAL A 234 11.48 13.74 -4.89
N VAL A 235 12.14 13.77 -6.05
CA VAL A 235 12.27 12.59 -6.92
C VAL A 235 13.68 12.04 -6.85
N ARG A 236 13.81 10.73 -6.60
CA ARG A 236 15.04 9.95 -6.64
C ARG A 236 14.95 8.92 -7.75
N ASN A 237 15.95 8.87 -8.61
CA ASN A 237 15.99 7.96 -9.75
C ASN A 237 17.07 6.90 -9.55
N TYR A 238 16.75 5.63 -9.84
CA TYR A 238 17.66 4.51 -9.67
C TYR A 238 17.84 3.74 -10.98
N PRO A 239 19.07 3.31 -11.33
CA PRO A 239 19.32 2.48 -12.49
C PRO A 239 18.86 1.03 -12.24
N ALA A 240 17.56 0.85 -12.13
CA ALA A 240 16.90 -0.39 -11.74
C ALA A 240 15.62 -0.59 -12.57
N ASN A 241 15.10 -1.82 -12.58
CA ASN A 241 13.76 -2.15 -13.04
C ASN A 241 12.75 -2.17 -11.85
N HIS A 242 11.47 -2.45 -12.14
CA HIS A 242 10.39 -2.43 -11.15
C HIS A 242 10.69 -3.31 -9.93
N ASN A 243 11.18 -4.53 -10.15
CA ASN A 243 11.29 -5.53 -9.10
C ASN A 243 12.62 -5.51 -8.32
N ASN A 244 13.67 -4.90 -8.87
CA ASN A 244 15.01 -4.89 -8.24
C ASN A 244 15.41 -3.52 -7.68
N ILE A 245 14.53 -2.54 -7.65
CA ILE A 245 14.80 -1.18 -7.17
C ILE A 245 15.35 -1.16 -5.74
N PHE A 246 14.88 -2.06 -4.87
CA PHE A 246 15.33 -2.16 -3.47
C PHE A 246 16.81 -2.58 -3.34
N SER A 247 17.38 -3.17 -4.39
CA SER A 247 18.79 -3.56 -4.46
C SER A 247 19.68 -2.48 -5.07
N ALA A 248 19.10 -1.36 -5.51
CA ALA A 248 19.86 -0.28 -6.12
C ALA A 248 20.78 0.40 -5.10
N VAL A 249 21.97 0.78 -5.55
CA VAL A 249 22.95 1.47 -4.71
C VAL A 249 22.36 2.78 -4.19
N GLY A 250 22.45 2.99 -2.88
CA GLY A 250 21.95 4.18 -2.21
C GLY A 250 20.46 4.13 -1.84
N PHE A 251 19.66 3.18 -2.36
CA PHE A 251 18.21 3.13 -2.12
C PHE A 251 17.86 3.13 -0.63
N ASN A 252 18.43 2.23 0.16
CA ASN A 252 18.12 2.13 1.60
C ASN A 252 18.51 3.40 2.36
N ASN A 253 19.63 4.02 2.00
CA ASN A 253 20.08 5.27 2.61
C ASN A 253 19.09 6.41 2.29
N ASP A 254 18.70 6.57 1.04
CA ASP A 254 17.72 7.58 0.62
C ASP A 254 16.34 7.33 1.25
N LEU A 255 15.92 6.07 1.39
CA LEU A 255 14.68 5.71 2.08
C LEU A 255 14.71 6.15 3.54
N LEU A 256 15.79 5.86 4.27
CA LEU A 256 15.93 6.27 5.67
C LEU A 256 16.03 7.80 5.83
N GLN A 257 16.71 8.49 4.90
CA GLN A 257 16.77 9.97 4.88
C GLN A 257 15.40 10.62 4.63
N ALA A 258 14.52 9.97 3.86
CA ALA A 258 13.15 10.45 3.63
C ALA A 258 12.25 10.33 4.86
N MET A 259 12.71 9.64 5.92
CA MET A 259 11.99 9.41 7.18
C MET A 259 12.83 9.90 8.37
N PRO A 260 13.12 11.21 8.50
CA PRO A 260 13.97 11.71 9.57
C PRO A 260 13.39 11.39 10.94
N VAL A 261 14.27 10.95 11.85
CA VAL A 261 13.95 10.84 13.27
C VAL A 261 14.21 12.22 13.87
N THR A 262 13.16 12.90 14.33
CA THR A 262 13.35 14.11 15.12
C THR A 262 13.97 13.70 16.44
N ALA A 263 15.20 14.18 16.71
CA ALA A 263 15.78 14.05 18.03
C ALA A 263 14.76 14.65 19.02
N GLY A 264 14.23 13.84 19.93
CA GLY A 264 13.45 14.36 21.03
C GLY A 264 14.28 15.46 21.68
N CYS A 265 13.65 16.59 22.04
CA CYS A 265 14.33 17.59 22.87
C CYS A 265 14.95 16.85 24.03
N GLN A 266 16.28 16.70 24.04
CA GLN A 266 16.98 16.40 25.27
C GLN A 266 16.71 17.59 26.18
N PHE A 267 15.82 17.41 27.14
CA PHE A 267 15.81 18.26 28.29
C PHE A 267 17.06 17.88 29.09
N ASP A 268 18.14 18.64 28.90
CA ASP A 268 19.25 18.63 29.80
C ASP A 268 18.73 19.14 31.18
N PHE A 269 18.66 18.25 32.16
CA PHE A 269 18.40 18.58 33.56
C PHE A 269 19.70 18.89 34.26
#